data_d64108e565efbd864b06cee5ada24d36
#
_entry.id   d64108e565efbd864b06cee5ada24d36
#
_cell.length_a   1.000
_cell.length_b   1.000
_cell.length_c   1.000
_cell.angle_alpha   90.00
_cell.angle_beta   90.00
_cell.angle_gamma   90.00
#
_symmetry.space_group_name_H-M   'P 1'
#
loop_
_entity.id
_entity.type
_entity.pdbx_description
1 polymer ?
#
loop_
_entity_poly.entity_id
_entity_poly.type
_entity_poly.pdbx_seq_one_letter_code
_entity_poly.pdbx_strand_id
1 'polypeptide(L)'
;KGTRRRTARDIAEEIEQVGGELNAATSLEMTAYYARVLKGDEAIALDILADILQNSTYAEAELEREREVVLQEIAGIQDSPDEIAYDLVQDAAYPGQSVGRPIIGTPESVSRLTSDDLRNFLRTRYLASRMVISAAGAIKHETLVRHAEALFGGLNGGEAEEGSAAKYVGGRRASKKVFEQSHLLLGFEAPSYRDREFYAAQVFSGLFGGGMSSRLFQAARENRGLCYAIYSSAWGMADSGMFDIHAATGPEQMEELIDLVGQELFKIASSPPTEQEVARAKAQLKAGLLMSLESSSSRAEQMARQLLFFDRLIPAAELIQLIDDVTPERIRSVAERVARSAPPSVAVVGAGRRSADFAMRAERRLAS
;
A
#
# COMPACT_ATOMS: atom_id res chain seq x y z
N LYS A 1 -11.35 4.98 -21.08
CA LYS A 1 -12.48 5.94 -21.15
C LYS A 1 -13.46 5.51 -22.24
N GLY A 2 -14.68 5.14 -21.84
CA GLY A 2 -15.75 4.68 -22.71
C GLY A 2 -15.80 3.18 -22.94
N THR A 3 -17.02 2.70 -23.12
CA THR A 3 -17.38 1.32 -23.39
C THR A 3 -18.09 1.23 -24.75
N ARG A 4 -18.54 0.04 -25.12
CA ARG A 4 -19.40 -0.12 -26.31
C ARG A 4 -20.78 0.51 -26.13
N ARG A 5 -21.25 0.72 -24.89
CA ARG A 5 -22.58 1.22 -24.54
C ARG A 5 -22.56 2.69 -24.13
N ARG A 6 -21.43 3.17 -23.58
CA ARG A 6 -21.31 4.47 -22.92
C ARG A 6 -20.04 5.19 -23.34
N THR A 7 -20.14 6.47 -23.61
CA THR A 7 -18.97 7.35 -23.66
C THR A 7 -18.46 7.61 -22.23
N ALA A 8 -17.26 8.18 -22.08
CA ALA A 8 -16.76 8.63 -20.79
C ALA A 8 -17.70 9.62 -20.09
N ARG A 9 -18.36 10.48 -20.88
CA ARG A 9 -19.33 11.46 -20.40
C ARG A 9 -20.62 10.78 -19.92
N ASP A 10 -21.14 9.81 -20.66
CA ASP A 10 -22.34 9.06 -20.24
C ASP A 10 -22.11 8.35 -18.91
N ILE A 11 -20.93 7.75 -18.70
CA ILE A 11 -20.57 7.12 -17.43
C ILE A 11 -20.63 8.12 -16.29
N ALA A 12 -20.05 9.31 -16.47
CA ALA A 12 -20.06 10.35 -15.46
C ALA A 12 -21.48 10.86 -15.19
N GLU A 13 -22.25 11.18 -16.25
CA GLU A 13 -23.61 11.70 -16.13
C GLU A 13 -24.56 10.68 -15.48
N GLU A 14 -24.50 9.39 -15.84
CA GLU A 14 -25.36 8.35 -15.27
C GLU A 14 -25.13 8.15 -13.76
N ILE A 15 -23.87 8.14 -13.31
CA ILE A 15 -23.59 7.96 -11.87
C ILE A 15 -23.90 9.25 -11.07
N GLU A 16 -23.64 10.42 -11.65
CA GLU A 16 -23.92 11.70 -11.01
C GLU A 16 -25.43 11.99 -10.92
N GLN A 17 -26.25 11.53 -11.89
CA GLN A 17 -27.71 11.66 -11.83
C GLN A 17 -28.35 11.04 -10.59
N VAL A 18 -27.74 10.00 -10.05
CA VAL A 18 -28.17 9.36 -8.77
C VAL A 18 -27.37 9.86 -7.57
N GLY A 19 -26.57 10.93 -7.72
CA GLY A 19 -25.72 11.47 -6.67
C GLY A 19 -24.62 10.52 -6.25
N GLY A 20 -24.23 9.60 -7.14
CA GLY A 20 -23.23 8.58 -6.89
C GLY A 20 -21.82 9.05 -7.23
N GLU A 21 -20.85 8.29 -6.78
CA GLU A 21 -19.43 8.44 -7.07
C GLU A 21 -18.88 7.14 -7.67
N LEU A 22 -18.00 7.24 -8.65
CA LEU A 22 -17.32 6.11 -9.28
C LEU A 22 -15.82 6.40 -9.31
N ASN A 23 -15.01 5.41 -8.93
CA ASN A 23 -13.56 5.54 -8.99
C ASN A 23 -12.88 4.17 -9.12
N ALA A 24 -11.55 4.18 -9.31
CA ALA A 24 -10.71 3.00 -9.31
C ALA A 24 -9.38 3.31 -8.63
N ALA A 25 -8.79 2.29 -8.00
CA ALA A 25 -7.48 2.38 -7.36
C ALA A 25 -6.66 1.14 -7.68
N THR A 26 -5.37 1.34 -7.93
CA THR A 26 -4.41 0.26 -8.15
C THR A 26 -3.39 0.24 -7.01
N SER A 27 -3.16 -0.93 -6.44
CA SER A 27 -2.09 -1.19 -5.48
C SER A 27 -1.11 -2.22 -6.05
N LEU A 28 -0.13 -2.63 -5.24
CA LEU A 28 0.88 -3.61 -5.67
C LEU A 28 0.30 -4.95 -6.12
N GLU A 29 -0.80 -5.40 -5.50
CA GLU A 29 -1.38 -6.72 -5.72
C GLU A 29 -2.84 -6.70 -6.19
N MET A 30 -3.51 -5.56 -6.11
CA MET A 30 -4.95 -5.45 -6.39
C MET A 30 -5.27 -4.23 -7.20
N THR A 31 -6.31 -4.35 -8.04
CA THR A 31 -7.02 -3.21 -8.62
C THR A 31 -8.46 -3.27 -8.13
N ALA A 32 -8.96 -2.18 -7.59
CA ALA A 32 -10.34 -2.03 -7.14
C ALA A 32 -11.07 -1.02 -8.05
N TYR A 33 -12.26 -1.41 -8.50
CA TYR A 33 -13.24 -0.52 -9.13
C TYR A 33 -14.41 -0.41 -8.16
N TYR A 34 -14.79 0.77 -7.79
CA TYR A 34 -15.79 0.98 -6.76
C TYR A 34 -16.72 2.13 -7.07
N ALA A 35 -17.95 1.99 -6.59
CA ALA A 35 -18.94 3.04 -6.64
C ALA A 35 -19.60 3.22 -5.28
N ARG A 36 -20.04 4.44 -5.00
CA ARG A 36 -20.82 4.79 -3.83
C ARG A 36 -22.12 5.46 -4.29
N VAL A 37 -23.23 4.90 -3.89
CA VAL A 37 -24.58 5.37 -4.28
C VAL A 37 -25.53 5.32 -3.10
N LEU A 38 -26.69 5.96 -3.23
CA LEU A 38 -27.77 5.85 -2.26
C LEU A 38 -28.49 4.50 -2.37
N LYS A 39 -29.22 4.14 -1.33
CA LYS A 39 -30.05 2.93 -1.33
C LYS A 39 -31.08 2.98 -2.45
N GLY A 40 -31.11 1.95 -3.27
CA GLY A 40 -32.00 1.81 -4.42
C GLY A 40 -31.30 1.99 -5.77
N ASP A 41 -30.11 2.59 -5.78
CA ASP A 41 -29.33 2.87 -6.99
C ASP A 41 -28.17 1.87 -7.20
N GLU A 42 -28.08 0.82 -6.38
CA GLU A 42 -27.03 -0.20 -6.48
C GLU A 42 -26.99 -0.92 -7.83
N ALA A 43 -28.14 -1.06 -8.50
CA ALA A 43 -28.20 -1.70 -9.82
C ALA A 43 -27.50 -0.87 -10.90
N ILE A 44 -27.62 0.46 -10.86
CA ILE A 44 -26.93 1.37 -11.78
C ILE A 44 -25.43 1.30 -11.57
N ALA A 45 -24.97 1.36 -10.31
CA ALA A 45 -23.57 1.26 -9.96
C ALA A 45 -22.93 -0.05 -10.46
N LEU A 46 -23.60 -1.18 -10.24
CA LEU A 46 -23.14 -2.50 -10.68
C LEU A 46 -23.13 -2.63 -12.20
N ASP A 47 -24.14 -2.10 -12.91
CA ASP A 47 -24.19 -2.13 -14.38
C ASP A 47 -23.07 -1.30 -15.00
N ILE A 48 -22.75 -0.12 -14.44
CA ILE A 48 -21.63 0.72 -14.90
C ILE A 48 -20.30 0.00 -14.66
N LEU A 49 -20.09 -0.56 -13.46
CA LEU A 49 -18.88 -1.31 -13.15
C LEU A 49 -18.70 -2.53 -14.06
N ALA A 50 -19.76 -3.30 -14.30
CA ALA A 50 -19.74 -4.43 -15.20
C ALA A 50 -19.41 -4.01 -16.66
N ASP A 51 -20.00 -2.92 -17.13
CA ASP A 51 -19.76 -2.39 -18.45
C ASP A 51 -18.32 -1.91 -18.64
N ILE A 52 -17.77 -1.19 -17.68
CA ILE A 52 -16.37 -0.77 -17.70
C ILE A 52 -15.42 -1.97 -17.74
N LEU A 53 -15.66 -2.99 -16.92
CA LEU A 53 -14.78 -4.15 -16.81
C LEU A 53 -14.84 -5.07 -18.04
N GLN A 54 -16.01 -5.18 -18.70
CA GLN A 54 -16.22 -6.17 -19.77
C GLN A 54 -16.27 -5.57 -21.17
N ASN A 55 -16.62 -4.30 -21.30
CA ASN A 55 -16.95 -3.69 -22.59
C ASN A 55 -16.10 -2.45 -22.93
N SER A 56 -15.04 -2.15 -22.17
CA SER A 56 -14.16 -1.03 -22.48
C SER A 56 -13.58 -1.14 -23.89
N THR A 57 -13.59 -0.03 -24.63
CA THR A 57 -13.20 -0.02 -26.04
C THR A 57 -11.71 0.17 -26.27
N TYR A 58 -11.01 0.84 -25.33
CA TYR A 58 -9.60 1.21 -25.49
C TYR A 58 -9.32 1.87 -26.83
N ALA A 59 -10.18 2.84 -27.20
CA ALA A 59 -10.03 3.58 -28.45
C ALA A 59 -8.69 4.33 -28.45
N GLU A 60 -7.96 4.27 -29.57
CA GLU A 60 -6.60 4.81 -29.70
C GLU A 60 -6.53 6.29 -29.30
N ALA A 61 -7.50 7.10 -29.72
CA ALA A 61 -7.55 8.52 -29.38
C ALA A 61 -7.75 8.78 -27.88
N GLU A 62 -8.45 7.88 -27.16
CA GLU A 62 -8.60 7.98 -25.70
C GLU A 62 -7.34 7.48 -24.99
N LEU A 63 -6.72 6.43 -25.50
CA LEU A 63 -5.46 5.91 -24.98
C LEU A 63 -4.36 6.97 -25.05
N GLU A 64 -4.27 7.68 -26.18
CA GLU A 64 -3.24 8.73 -26.36
C GLU A 64 -3.45 9.89 -25.38
N ARG A 65 -4.70 10.35 -25.21
CA ARG A 65 -5.01 11.38 -24.19
C ARG A 65 -4.69 10.93 -22.77
N GLU A 66 -5.00 9.68 -22.42
CA GLU A 66 -4.71 9.13 -21.11
C GLU A 66 -3.21 8.95 -20.88
N ARG A 67 -2.48 8.55 -21.92
CA ARG A 67 -1.01 8.47 -21.90
C ARG A 67 -0.37 9.81 -21.52
N GLU A 68 -0.82 10.90 -22.13
CA GLU A 68 -0.34 12.25 -21.81
C GLU A 68 -0.60 12.60 -20.33
N VAL A 69 -1.80 12.26 -19.80
CA VAL A 69 -2.14 12.48 -18.40
C VAL A 69 -1.21 11.67 -17.48
N VAL A 70 -1.04 10.37 -17.74
CA VAL A 70 -0.16 9.51 -16.92
C VAL A 70 1.30 9.98 -16.97
N LEU A 71 1.79 10.44 -18.13
CA LEU A 71 3.14 11.00 -18.23
C LEU A 71 3.30 12.30 -17.42
N GLN A 72 2.25 13.12 -17.34
CA GLN A 72 2.24 14.30 -16.46
C GLN A 72 2.21 13.90 -14.98
N GLU A 73 1.46 12.87 -14.60
CA GLU A 73 1.46 12.33 -13.24
C GLU A 73 2.85 11.80 -12.86
N ILE A 74 3.51 11.03 -13.75
CA ILE A 74 4.89 10.58 -13.54
C ILE A 74 5.86 11.76 -13.36
N ALA A 75 5.69 12.83 -14.16
CA ALA A 75 6.49 14.03 -14.01
C ALA A 75 6.25 14.72 -12.65
N GLY A 76 4.99 14.76 -12.18
CA GLY A 76 4.62 15.28 -10.86
C GLY A 76 5.28 14.51 -9.71
N ILE A 77 5.31 13.17 -9.78
CA ILE A 77 6.01 12.33 -8.80
C ILE A 77 7.49 12.71 -8.69
N GLN A 78 8.10 13.08 -9.82
CA GLN A 78 9.50 13.51 -9.83
C GLN A 78 9.77 14.81 -9.03
N ASP A 79 8.75 15.54 -8.64
CA ASP A 79 8.82 16.73 -7.80
C ASP A 79 8.42 16.46 -6.33
N SER A 80 8.01 15.22 -6.02
CA SER A 80 7.64 14.74 -4.67
C SER A 80 8.78 13.89 -4.07
N PRO A 81 9.62 14.43 -3.18
CA PRO A 81 10.78 13.70 -2.68
C PRO A 81 10.43 12.46 -1.85
N ASP A 82 9.29 12.46 -1.17
CA ASP A 82 8.75 11.32 -0.43
C ASP A 82 8.29 10.19 -1.37
N GLU A 83 7.54 10.50 -2.44
CA GLU A 83 7.13 9.51 -3.45
C GLU A 83 8.33 8.87 -4.14
N ILE A 84 9.33 9.69 -4.52
CA ILE A 84 10.60 9.17 -5.06
C ILE A 84 11.28 8.24 -4.05
N ALA A 85 11.29 8.58 -2.76
CA ALA A 85 11.93 7.76 -1.73
C ALA A 85 11.21 6.40 -1.57
N TYR A 86 9.87 6.37 -1.64
CA TYR A 86 9.09 5.13 -1.61
C TYR A 86 9.37 4.24 -2.83
N ASP A 87 9.36 4.77 -4.03
CA ASP A 87 9.71 4.01 -5.25
C ASP A 87 11.13 3.43 -5.17
N LEU A 88 12.08 4.22 -4.68
CA LEU A 88 13.48 3.80 -4.55
C LEU A 88 13.68 2.73 -3.48
N VAL A 89 13.01 2.81 -2.33
CA VAL A 89 13.14 1.78 -1.29
C VAL A 89 12.49 0.49 -1.74
N GLN A 90 11.38 0.56 -2.45
CA GLN A 90 10.70 -0.61 -3.02
C GLN A 90 11.56 -1.31 -4.08
N ASP A 91 12.20 -0.56 -5.00
CA ASP A 91 13.17 -1.12 -5.95
C ASP A 91 14.41 -1.70 -5.25
N ALA A 92 14.85 -1.12 -4.13
CA ALA A 92 15.93 -1.68 -3.32
C ALA A 92 15.51 -2.99 -2.61
N ALA A 93 14.27 -3.03 -2.11
CA ALA A 93 13.70 -4.20 -1.42
C ALA A 93 13.47 -5.38 -2.37
N TYR A 94 13.00 -5.13 -3.58
CA TYR A 94 12.59 -6.15 -4.54
C TYR A 94 13.18 -5.93 -5.94
N PRO A 95 14.51 -5.90 -6.09
CA PRO A 95 15.17 -5.55 -7.35
C PRO A 95 14.81 -6.55 -8.46
N GLY A 96 14.39 -6.00 -9.62
CA GLY A 96 14.04 -6.78 -10.80
C GLY A 96 12.74 -7.59 -10.71
N GLN A 97 12.00 -7.50 -9.61
CA GLN A 97 10.72 -8.18 -9.39
C GLN A 97 9.55 -7.27 -9.73
N SER A 98 8.36 -7.85 -9.97
CA SER A 98 7.15 -7.07 -10.29
C SER A 98 6.78 -6.10 -9.18
N VAL A 99 6.85 -6.54 -7.93
CA VAL A 99 6.52 -5.73 -6.74
C VAL A 99 7.55 -4.62 -6.45
N GLY A 100 8.73 -4.65 -7.05
CA GLY A 100 9.75 -3.61 -6.95
C GLY A 100 9.58 -2.47 -7.95
N ARG A 101 8.60 -2.55 -8.86
CA ARG A 101 8.35 -1.52 -9.88
C ARG A 101 7.36 -0.48 -9.40
N PRO A 102 7.51 0.80 -9.79
CA PRO A 102 6.49 1.80 -9.51
C PRO A 102 5.15 1.42 -10.15
N ILE A 103 4.05 1.59 -9.41
CA ILE A 103 2.70 1.21 -9.87
C ILE A 103 2.31 1.98 -11.13
N ILE A 104 2.63 3.26 -11.19
CA ILE A 104 2.33 4.12 -12.35
C ILE A 104 3.19 3.79 -13.58
N GLY A 105 4.27 3.02 -13.41
CA GLY A 105 5.21 2.70 -14.46
C GLY A 105 6.31 3.75 -14.65
N THR A 106 6.98 3.68 -15.81
CA THR A 106 8.00 4.65 -16.23
C THR A 106 7.58 5.32 -17.54
N PRO A 107 8.11 6.51 -17.88
CA PRO A 107 7.81 7.15 -19.15
C PRO A 107 8.01 6.21 -20.34
N GLU A 108 9.06 5.39 -20.34
CA GLU A 108 9.36 4.44 -21.41
C GLU A 108 8.33 3.30 -21.48
N SER A 109 7.89 2.78 -20.33
CA SER A 109 6.90 1.71 -20.29
C SER A 109 5.53 2.21 -20.74
N VAL A 110 5.09 3.35 -20.23
CA VAL A 110 3.79 3.96 -20.55
C VAL A 110 3.73 4.36 -22.02
N SER A 111 4.80 4.93 -22.59
CA SER A 111 4.85 5.33 -23.99
C SER A 111 4.75 4.17 -24.99
N ARG A 112 5.04 2.94 -24.57
CA ARG A 112 4.99 1.75 -25.44
C ARG A 112 3.66 1.00 -25.41
N LEU A 113 2.83 1.25 -24.40
CA LEU A 113 1.56 0.53 -24.25
C LEU A 113 0.62 0.80 -25.43
N THR A 114 0.04 -0.25 -25.96
CA THR A 114 -0.94 -0.20 -27.03
C THR A 114 -2.32 -0.62 -26.53
N SER A 115 -3.37 -0.32 -27.30
CA SER A 115 -4.72 -0.79 -27.03
C SER A 115 -4.79 -2.33 -26.97
N ASP A 116 -3.97 -3.02 -27.76
CA ASP A 116 -3.93 -4.49 -27.75
C ASP A 116 -3.26 -5.04 -26.50
N ASP A 117 -2.23 -4.37 -25.98
CA ASP A 117 -1.62 -4.73 -24.70
C ASP A 117 -2.63 -4.65 -23.56
N LEU A 118 -3.45 -3.59 -23.51
CA LEU A 118 -4.50 -3.42 -22.51
C LEU A 118 -5.59 -4.50 -22.62
N ARG A 119 -6.06 -4.78 -23.85
CA ARG A 119 -7.04 -5.86 -24.08
C ARG A 119 -6.48 -7.22 -23.70
N ASN A 120 -5.21 -7.49 -24.03
CA ASN A 120 -4.55 -8.75 -23.66
C ASN A 120 -4.39 -8.86 -22.14
N PHE A 121 -3.99 -7.79 -21.46
CA PHE A 121 -3.87 -7.76 -20.01
C PHE A 121 -5.20 -8.10 -19.33
N LEU A 122 -6.29 -7.47 -19.73
CA LEU A 122 -7.62 -7.77 -19.21
C LEU A 122 -8.00 -9.22 -19.47
N ARG A 123 -7.85 -9.69 -20.69
CA ARG A 123 -8.20 -11.07 -21.07
C ARG A 123 -7.46 -12.13 -20.26
N THR A 124 -6.21 -11.87 -19.88
CA THR A 124 -5.33 -12.84 -19.19
C THR A 124 -5.30 -12.68 -17.68
N ARG A 125 -5.63 -11.47 -17.15
CA ARG A 125 -5.50 -11.16 -15.73
C ARG A 125 -6.84 -10.94 -15.02
N TYR A 126 -7.86 -10.45 -15.74
CA TYR A 126 -9.19 -10.19 -15.18
C TYR A 126 -10.09 -11.42 -15.35
N LEU A 127 -9.77 -12.46 -14.59
CA LEU A 127 -10.47 -13.73 -14.61
C LEU A 127 -11.45 -13.80 -13.44
N ALA A 128 -12.64 -14.40 -13.63
CA ALA A 128 -13.65 -14.53 -12.58
C ALA A 128 -13.09 -15.22 -11.33
N SER A 129 -12.17 -16.18 -11.50
CA SER A 129 -11.48 -16.88 -10.40
C SER A 129 -10.59 -15.98 -9.52
N ARG A 130 -10.28 -14.75 -9.97
CA ARG A 130 -9.45 -13.76 -9.24
C ARG A 130 -10.22 -12.49 -8.90
N MET A 131 -11.53 -12.48 -9.03
CA MET A 131 -12.36 -11.32 -8.79
C MET A 131 -13.30 -11.55 -7.62
N VAL A 132 -13.48 -10.53 -6.82
CA VAL A 132 -14.44 -10.49 -5.72
C VAL A 132 -15.34 -9.28 -5.89
N ILE A 133 -16.64 -9.48 -5.77
CA ILE A 133 -17.62 -8.40 -5.68
C ILE A 133 -18.02 -8.28 -4.22
N SER A 134 -17.86 -7.10 -3.67
CA SER A 134 -18.17 -6.79 -2.28
C SER A 134 -19.02 -5.54 -2.19
N ALA A 135 -19.99 -5.53 -1.29
CA ALA A 135 -20.79 -4.35 -1.02
C ALA A 135 -21.12 -4.25 0.47
N ALA A 136 -21.17 -3.03 0.97
CA ALA A 136 -21.56 -2.75 2.35
C ALA A 136 -22.49 -1.53 2.42
N GLY A 137 -23.42 -1.55 3.37
CA GLY A 137 -24.41 -0.49 3.56
C GLY A 137 -25.82 -1.02 3.50
N ALA A 138 -26.75 -0.23 2.96
CA ALA A 138 -28.18 -0.55 2.92
C ALA A 138 -28.55 -1.47 1.73
N ILE A 139 -27.83 -2.58 1.56
CA ILE A 139 -28.05 -3.57 0.50
C ILE A 139 -28.40 -4.93 1.07
N LYS A 140 -29.21 -5.71 0.36
CA LYS A 140 -29.51 -7.11 0.68
C LYS A 140 -28.57 -8.04 -0.11
N HIS A 141 -27.99 -9.02 0.56
CA HIS A 141 -27.06 -9.97 -0.05
C HIS A 141 -27.65 -10.67 -1.27
N GLU A 142 -28.88 -11.16 -1.17
CA GLU A 142 -29.55 -11.88 -2.27
C GLU A 142 -29.79 -10.97 -3.49
N THR A 143 -29.98 -9.67 -3.26
CA THR A 143 -30.11 -8.69 -4.33
C THR A 143 -28.76 -8.46 -5.00
N LEU A 144 -27.68 -8.33 -4.24
CA LEU A 144 -26.32 -8.22 -4.78
C LEU A 144 -25.96 -9.45 -5.60
N VAL A 145 -26.18 -10.65 -5.07
CA VAL A 145 -25.86 -11.93 -5.77
C VAL A 145 -26.60 -12.00 -7.10
N ARG A 146 -27.91 -11.74 -7.12
CA ARG A 146 -28.71 -11.76 -8.36
C ARG A 146 -28.21 -10.77 -9.41
N HIS A 147 -27.85 -9.55 -9.02
CA HIS A 147 -27.27 -8.57 -9.95
C HIS A 147 -25.88 -9.02 -10.43
N ALA A 148 -25.05 -9.53 -9.52
CA ALA A 148 -23.72 -10.01 -9.85
C ALA A 148 -23.78 -11.19 -10.84
N GLU A 149 -24.65 -12.17 -10.62
CA GLU A 149 -24.87 -13.31 -11.54
C GLU A 149 -25.32 -12.83 -12.92
N ALA A 150 -26.29 -11.91 -12.97
CA ALA A 150 -26.79 -11.37 -14.23
C ALA A 150 -25.73 -10.60 -15.03
N LEU A 151 -24.85 -9.84 -14.36
CA LEU A 151 -23.92 -8.93 -14.98
C LEU A 151 -22.52 -9.54 -15.20
N PHE A 152 -22.07 -10.43 -14.33
CA PHE A 152 -20.73 -10.98 -14.33
C PHE A 152 -20.67 -12.50 -14.58
N GLY A 153 -21.82 -13.20 -14.61
CA GLY A 153 -21.88 -14.66 -14.80
C GLY A 153 -21.31 -15.18 -16.12
N GLY A 154 -21.13 -14.29 -17.12
CA GLY A 154 -20.48 -14.60 -18.40
C GLY A 154 -18.96 -14.38 -18.42
N LEU A 155 -18.34 -13.95 -17.32
CA LEU A 155 -16.90 -13.77 -17.26
C LEU A 155 -16.15 -15.09 -17.38
N ASN A 156 -15.00 -15.06 -18.10
CA ASN A 156 -14.14 -16.21 -18.23
C ASN A 156 -13.58 -16.63 -16.85
N GLY A 157 -13.84 -17.88 -16.46
CA GLY A 157 -13.36 -18.48 -15.22
C GLY A 157 -11.96 -19.09 -15.30
N GLY A 158 -11.22 -18.87 -16.38
CA GLY A 158 -9.95 -19.54 -16.71
C GLY A 158 -8.96 -19.63 -15.56
N GLU A 159 -8.01 -20.55 -15.69
CA GLU A 159 -6.88 -20.67 -14.76
C GLU A 159 -5.94 -19.48 -14.94
N ALA A 160 -5.64 -18.81 -13.84
CA ALA A 160 -4.70 -17.74 -13.83
C ALA A 160 -3.27 -18.26 -13.61
N GLU A 161 -2.32 -17.77 -14.39
CA GLU A 161 -0.92 -18.02 -14.09
C GLU A 161 -0.58 -17.53 -12.67
N GLU A 162 0.01 -18.40 -11.86
CA GLU A 162 0.56 -18.00 -10.57
C GLU A 162 1.75 -17.08 -10.79
N GLY A 163 1.75 -15.93 -10.12
CA GLY A 163 2.90 -15.03 -10.07
C GLY A 163 4.04 -15.66 -9.27
N SER A 164 5.27 -15.25 -9.53
CA SER A 164 6.39 -15.60 -8.65
C SER A 164 6.22 -14.91 -7.30
N ALA A 165 6.44 -15.65 -6.22
CA ALA A 165 6.42 -15.09 -4.87
C ALA A 165 7.45 -13.96 -4.73
N ALA A 166 7.06 -12.88 -4.06
CA ALA A 166 7.94 -11.76 -3.79
C ALA A 166 9.06 -12.19 -2.82
N LYS A 167 10.29 -11.84 -3.14
CA LYS A 167 11.46 -12.18 -2.33
C LYS A 167 12.20 -10.90 -1.95
N TYR A 168 12.17 -10.55 -0.69
CA TYR A 168 12.92 -9.43 -0.17
C TYR A 168 14.43 -9.66 -0.32
N VAL A 169 15.16 -8.63 -0.74
CA VAL A 169 16.63 -8.70 -0.98
C VAL A 169 17.36 -7.65 -0.14
N GLY A 170 16.88 -6.42 -0.12
CA GLY A 170 17.55 -5.28 0.48
C GLY A 170 18.56 -4.61 -0.45
N GLY A 171 19.16 -3.55 0.04
CA GLY A 171 20.14 -2.76 -0.68
C GLY A 171 19.89 -1.26 -0.59
N ARG A 172 20.57 -0.45 -1.39
CA ARG A 172 20.44 1.01 -1.31
C ARG A 172 20.17 1.67 -2.65
N ARG A 173 19.45 2.78 -2.59
CA ARG A 173 19.20 3.71 -3.70
C ARG A 173 19.40 5.14 -3.22
N ALA A 174 19.75 6.04 -4.11
CA ALA A 174 19.88 7.45 -3.80
C ALA A 174 19.55 8.32 -5.00
N SER A 175 18.81 9.41 -4.78
CA SER A 175 18.56 10.43 -5.79
C SER A 175 19.55 11.59 -5.64
N LYS A 176 20.08 12.07 -6.77
CA LYS A 176 20.96 13.26 -6.80
C LYS A 176 20.18 14.58 -6.84
N LYS A 177 18.85 14.54 -6.85
CA LYS A 177 18.02 15.74 -6.78
C LYS A 177 18.23 16.46 -5.45
N VAL A 178 18.08 17.77 -5.48
CA VAL A 178 18.13 18.63 -4.29
C VAL A 178 16.72 19.12 -4.01
N PHE A 179 16.27 18.95 -2.78
CA PHE A 179 15.00 19.46 -2.28
C PHE A 179 15.26 20.27 -1.00
N GLU A 180 14.26 21.01 -0.54
CA GLU A 180 14.34 21.78 0.69
C GLU A 180 14.59 20.87 1.91
N GLN A 181 13.94 19.70 1.92
CA GLN A 181 14.17 18.65 2.92
C GLN A 181 14.78 17.41 2.27
N SER A 182 15.56 16.71 3.06
CA SER A 182 16.10 15.40 2.70
C SER A 182 15.24 14.30 3.32
N HIS A 183 14.89 13.33 2.52
CA HIS A 183 14.07 12.19 2.94
C HIS A 183 14.95 10.95 3.10
N LEU A 184 14.86 10.33 4.26
CA LEU A 184 15.42 9.01 4.56
C LEU A 184 14.26 8.03 4.64
N LEU A 185 14.29 6.99 3.83
CA LEU A 185 13.36 5.88 3.91
C LEU A 185 14.14 4.59 4.09
N LEU A 186 13.83 3.87 5.15
CA LEU A 186 14.41 2.60 5.51
C LEU A 186 13.34 1.52 5.40
N GLY A 187 13.61 0.45 4.67
CA GLY A 187 12.73 -0.71 4.55
C GLY A 187 13.41 -1.94 5.11
N PHE A 188 12.64 -2.82 5.72
CA PHE A 188 13.09 -4.08 6.30
C PHE A 188 12.11 -5.18 5.95
N GLU A 189 12.59 -6.41 5.81
CA GLU A 189 11.72 -7.56 5.65
C GLU A 189 10.77 -7.69 6.85
N ALA A 190 9.49 -7.88 6.58
CA ALA A 190 8.45 -8.00 7.61
C ALA A 190 7.48 -9.15 7.31
N PRO A 191 6.63 -9.51 8.29
CA PRO A 191 5.60 -10.51 8.10
C PRO A 191 4.63 -10.18 6.95
N SER A 192 4.29 -11.19 6.13
CA SER A 192 3.21 -11.09 5.13
C SER A 192 1.83 -11.00 5.80
N TYR A 193 0.78 -10.70 5.01
CA TYR A 193 -0.60 -10.72 5.52
C TYR A 193 -0.99 -12.07 6.14
N ARG A 194 -0.42 -13.18 5.66
CA ARG A 194 -0.74 -14.54 6.13
C ARG A 194 0.13 -15.00 7.30
N ASP A 195 1.16 -14.24 7.66
CA ASP A 195 2.04 -14.56 8.79
C ASP A 195 1.28 -14.30 10.11
N ARG A 196 1.37 -15.22 11.06
CA ARG A 196 0.80 -15.10 12.41
C ARG A 196 1.33 -13.89 13.18
N GLU A 197 2.52 -13.40 12.82
CA GLU A 197 3.14 -12.23 13.45
C GLU A 197 2.76 -10.89 12.79
N PHE A 198 1.87 -10.92 11.78
CA PHE A 198 1.43 -9.70 11.10
C PHE A 198 0.90 -8.63 12.06
N TYR A 199 0.00 -9.01 13.00
CA TYR A 199 -0.54 -8.05 13.97
C TYR A 199 0.49 -7.61 15.00
N ALA A 200 1.46 -8.45 15.34
CA ALA A 200 2.58 -8.02 16.18
C ALA A 200 3.45 -6.96 15.45
N ALA A 201 3.65 -7.09 14.14
CA ALA A 201 4.33 -6.09 13.33
C ALA A 201 3.53 -4.77 13.25
N GLN A 202 2.19 -4.83 13.15
CA GLN A 202 1.33 -3.66 13.18
C GLN A 202 1.42 -2.91 14.53
N VAL A 203 1.35 -3.66 15.66
CA VAL A 203 1.50 -3.06 16.99
C VAL A 203 2.91 -2.50 17.18
N PHE A 204 3.94 -3.21 16.69
CA PHE A 204 5.32 -2.73 16.70
C PHE A 204 5.45 -1.40 15.95
N SER A 205 4.92 -1.29 14.74
CA SER A 205 5.00 -0.06 13.97
C SER A 205 4.31 1.10 14.68
N GLY A 206 3.13 0.87 15.27
CA GLY A 206 2.41 1.88 16.05
C GLY A 206 3.21 2.37 17.26
N LEU A 207 3.83 1.47 17.99
CA LEU A 207 4.66 1.77 19.16
C LEU A 207 5.95 2.50 18.77
N PHE A 208 6.57 2.07 17.65
CA PHE A 208 7.90 2.54 17.26
C PHE A 208 7.87 3.92 16.61
N GLY A 209 6.93 4.17 15.68
CA GLY A 209 6.81 5.43 14.95
C GLY A 209 5.39 5.87 14.60
N GLY A 210 4.34 5.23 15.15
CA GLY A 210 2.96 5.46 14.73
C GLY A 210 2.25 6.68 15.32
N GLY A 211 2.89 7.48 16.16
CA GLY A 211 2.25 8.65 16.74
C GLY A 211 3.17 9.47 17.64
N MET A 212 2.65 10.57 18.19
CA MET A 212 3.45 11.51 19.00
C MET A 212 4.09 10.87 20.24
N SER A 213 3.50 9.83 20.83
CA SER A 213 4.06 9.10 21.98
C SER A 213 4.96 7.93 21.58
N SER A 214 5.21 7.72 20.29
CA SER A 214 6.07 6.66 19.78
C SER A 214 7.55 6.93 20.08
N ARG A 215 8.36 5.88 20.11
CA ARG A 215 9.78 5.99 20.45
C ARG A 215 10.55 6.91 19.52
N LEU A 216 10.38 6.74 18.21
CA LEU A 216 11.09 7.57 17.23
C LEU A 216 10.66 9.04 17.31
N PHE A 217 9.35 9.29 17.42
CA PHE A 217 8.86 10.67 17.52
C PHE A 217 9.43 11.38 18.75
N GLN A 218 9.40 10.73 19.91
CA GLN A 218 9.95 11.29 21.14
C GLN A 218 11.47 11.44 21.06
N ALA A 219 12.20 10.45 20.56
CA ALA A 219 13.66 10.48 20.54
C ALA A 219 14.23 11.46 19.50
N ALA A 220 13.65 11.48 18.28
CA ALA A 220 14.20 12.26 17.18
C ALA A 220 13.61 13.67 17.10
N ARG A 221 12.28 13.80 17.24
CA ARG A 221 11.60 15.08 17.04
C ARG A 221 11.51 15.90 18.33
N GLU A 222 10.91 15.32 19.38
CA GLU A 222 10.64 16.10 20.62
C GLU A 222 11.92 16.39 21.41
N ASN A 223 12.77 15.38 21.61
CA ASN A 223 13.94 15.53 22.47
C ASN A 223 15.15 16.17 21.77
N ARG A 224 15.29 15.99 20.45
CA ARG A 224 16.49 16.43 19.72
C ARG A 224 16.21 17.38 18.54
N GLY A 225 14.96 17.54 18.10
CA GLY A 225 14.62 18.41 16.98
C GLY A 225 15.30 18.05 15.65
N LEU A 226 15.62 16.75 15.45
CA LEU A 226 16.38 16.30 14.27
C LEU A 226 15.56 16.27 12.99
N CYS A 227 14.24 16.16 13.08
CA CYS A 227 13.37 16.03 11.92
C CYS A 227 12.01 16.68 12.15
N TYR A 228 11.40 17.12 11.06
CA TYR A 228 10.02 17.63 11.09
C TYR A 228 9.00 16.48 11.16
N ALA A 229 9.25 15.44 10.39
CA ALA A 229 8.41 14.25 10.35
C ALA A 229 9.24 12.99 10.51
N ILE A 230 8.76 12.07 11.33
CA ILE A 230 9.27 10.72 11.44
C ILE A 230 8.14 9.78 11.79
N TYR A 231 8.02 8.67 11.05
CA TYR A 231 7.02 7.65 11.31
C TYR A 231 7.49 6.27 10.85
N SER A 232 6.84 5.24 11.33
CA SER A 232 7.03 3.88 10.84
C SER A 232 5.69 3.25 10.49
N SER A 233 5.71 2.37 9.51
CA SER A 233 4.56 1.55 9.12
C SER A 233 4.99 0.10 8.88
N ALA A 234 4.02 -0.80 8.93
CA ALA A 234 4.20 -2.19 8.54
C ALA A 234 3.08 -2.54 7.56
N TRP A 235 3.43 -3.02 6.39
CA TRP A 235 2.47 -3.45 5.40
C TRP A 235 2.85 -4.82 4.85
N GLY A 236 1.82 -5.62 4.58
CA GLY A 236 1.97 -6.95 4.06
C GLY A 236 1.57 -7.03 2.60
N MET A 237 2.11 -8.03 1.94
CA MET A 237 1.64 -8.62 0.69
C MET A 237 1.17 -10.04 0.97
N ALA A 238 0.64 -10.72 -0.03
CA ALA A 238 0.17 -12.10 0.12
C ALA A 238 1.27 -13.04 0.62
N ASP A 239 2.50 -12.84 0.17
CA ASP A 239 3.66 -13.72 0.38
C ASP A 239 4.89 -13.03 0.95
N SER A 240 4.88 -11.72 1.11
CA SER A 240 5.97 -10.92 1.66
C SER A 240 5.42 -9.75 2.49
N GLY A 241 6.30 -8.95 3.08
CA GLY A 241 5.93 -7.73 3.79
C GLY A 241 7.13 -6.82 4.00
N MET A 242 6.85 -5.56 4.28
CA MET A 242 7.88 -4.57 4.60
C MET A 242 7.48 -3.77 5.85
N PHE A 243 8.45 -3.58 6.73
CA PHE A 243 8.41 -2.56 7.77
C PHE A 243 9.24 -1.39 7.31
N ASP A 244 8.69 -0.21 7.31
CA ASP A 244 9.39 0.99 6.88
C ASP A 244 9.48 2.06 7.97
N ILE A 245 10.51 2.87 7.88
CA ILE A 245 10.74 4.06 8.68
C ILE A 245 11.02 5.20 7.71
N HIS A 246 10.17 6.21 7.73
CA HIS A 246 10.36 7.43 6.96
C HIS A 246 10.71 8.59 7.86
N ALA A 247 11.67 9.43 7.45
CA ALA A 247 11.97 10.68 8.12
C ALA A 247 12.31 11.80 7.11
N ALA A 248 11.80 13.00 7.39
CA ALA A 248 12.13 14.21 6.65
C ALA A 248 12.94 15.15 7.53
N THR A 249 14.16 15.49 7.09
CA THR A 249 15.16 16.22 7.88
C THR A 249 16.01 17.15 7.02
N GLY A 250 16.75 18.06 7.65
CA GLY A 250 17.81 18.78 6.99
C GLY A 250 19.03 17.89 6.71
N PRO A 251 19.79 18.15 5.63
CA PRO A 251 20.96 17.34 5.30
C PRO A 251 22.06 17.35 6.38
N GLU A 252 22.07 18.35 7.26
CA GLU A 252 23.06 18.46 8.36
C GLU A 252 22.72 17.55 9.54
N GLN A 253 21.44 17.25 9.77
CA GLN A 253 20.96 16.36 10.84
C GLN A 253 20.89 14.89 10.42
N MET A 254 21.07 14.60 9.13
CA MET A 254 20.85 13.26 8.55
C MET A 254 21.72 12.18 9.22
N GLU A 255 22.98 12.44 9.48
CA GLU A 255 23.89 11.46 10.09
C GLU A 255 23.47 11.10 11.51
N GLU A 256 23.16 12.12 12.34
CA GLU A 256 22.69 11.90 13.70
C GLU A 256 21.35 11.16 13.72
N LEU A 257 20.45 11.50 12.78
CA LEU A 257 19.16 10.83 12.65
C LEU A 257 19.31 9.34 12.29
N ILE A 258 20.20 9.00 11.35
CA ILE A 258 20.51 7.61 10.97
C ILE A 258 21.01 6.83 12.20
N ASP A 259 21.95 7.40 12.95
CA ASP A 259 22.52 6.77 14.13
C ASP A 259 21.47 6.56 15.22
N LEU A 260 20.60 7.55 15.44
CA LEU A 260 19.50 7.46 16.41
C LEU A 260 18.48 6.38 16.05
N VAL A 261 18.03 6.35 14.80
CA VAL A 261 17.07 5.34 14.33
C VAL A 261 17.64 3.93 14.53
N GLY A 262 18.91 3.73 14.17
CA GLY A 262 19.59 2.44 14.39
C GLY A 262 19.67 2.08 15.88
N GLN A 263 20.02 3.04 16.76
CA GLN A 263 20.08 2.81 18.20
C GLN A 263 18.72 2.40 18.78
N GLU A 264 17.64 3.10 18.41
CA GLU A 264 16.30 2.78 18.93
C GLU A 264 15.79 1.43 18.39
N LEU A 265 16.07 1.09 17.11
CA LEU A 265 15.71 -0.21 16.53
C LEU A 265 16.45 -1.36 17.25
N PHE A 266 17.75 -1.26 17.44
CA PHE A 266 18.52 -2.30 18.14
C PHE A 266 18.14 -2.40 19.63
N LYS A 267 17.79 -1.30 20.26
CA LYS A 267 17.33 -1.28 21.65
C LYS A 267 16.03 -2.08 21.84
N ILE A 268 15.03 -1.88 20.96
CA ILE A 268 13.79 -2.65 21.05
C ILE A 268 13.95 -4.11 20.61
N ALA A 269 14.86 -4.40 19.69
CA ALA A 269 15.22 -5.77 19.31
C ALA A 269 15.92 -6.54 20.45
N SER A 270 16.61 -5.82 21.35
CA SER A 270 17.38 -6.40 22.46
C SER A 270 16.60 -6.51 23.75
N SER A 271 15.61 -5.65 23.97
CA SER A 271 14.81 -5.59 25.20
C SER A 271 13.34 -5.32 24.88
N PRO A 272 12.40 -6.11 25.42
CA PRO A 272 10.99 -5.92 25.15
C PRO A 272 10.52 -4.51 25.55
N PRO A 273 9.51 -3.95 24.85
CA PRO A 273 8.86 -2.72 25.29
C PRO A 273 8.10 -2.93 26.59
N THR A 274 7.77 -1.83 27.26
CA THR A 274 6.95 -1.87 28.46
C THR A 274 5.50 -2.24 28.13
N GLU A 275 4.81 -2.87 29.09
CA GLU A 275 3.37 -3.17 28.97
C GLU A 275 2.53 -1.93 28.63
N GLN A 276 2.91 -0.76 29.17
CA GLN A 276 2.21 0.48 28.91
C GLN A 276 2.37 0.97 27.45
N GLU A 277 3.55 0.82 26.86
CA GLU A 277 3.78 1.15 25.44
C GLU A 277 2.94 0.23 24.55
N VAL A 278 2.94 -1.08 24.84
CA VAL A 278 2.15 -2.08 24.12
C VAL A 278 0.66 -1.79 24.23
N ALA A 279 0.16 -1.53 25.43
CA ALA A 279 -1.24 -1.23 25.66
C ALA A 279 -1.72 0.01 24.86
N ARG A 280 -0.91 1.07 24.80
CA ARG A 280 -1.22 2.26 24.00
C ARG A 280 -1.28 1.94 22.50
N ALA A 281 -0.29 1.23 21.97
CA ALA A 281 -0.25 0.88 20.56
C ALA A 281 -1.44 -0.01 20.15
N LYS A 282 -1.78 -1.01 20.97
CA LYS A 282 -2.98 -1.85 20.79
C LYS A 282 -4.26 -1.01 20.78
N ALA A 283 -4.40 -0.08 21.73
CA ALA A 283 -5.58 0.76 21.81
C ALA A 283 -5.75 1.61 20.56
N GLN A 284 -4.68 2.20 20.03
CA GLN A 284 -4.69 2.99 18.81
C GLN A 284 -5.03 2.12 17.58
N LEU A 285 -4.41 0.95 17.45
CA LEU A 285 -4.67 0.05 16.34
C LEU A 285 -6.12 -0.45 16.33
N LYS A 286 -6.65 -0.85 17.50
CA LYS A 286 -8.07 -1.25 17.64
C LYS A 286 -9.02 -0.12 17.35
N ALA A 287 -8.75 1.08 17.84
CA ALA A 287 -9.58 2.26 17.57
C ALA A 287 -9.60 2.58 16.07
N GLY A 288 -8.45 2.59 15.41
CA GLY A 288 -8.36 2.80 13.96
C GLY A 288 -9.14 1.75 13.18
N LEU A 289 -9.00 0.47 13.54
CA LEU A 289 -9.77 -0.62 12.93
C LEU A 289 -11.28 -0.42 13.09
N LEU A 290 -11.76 -0.19 14.30
CA LEU A 290 -13.19 -0.04 14.58
C LEU A 290 -13.78 1.20 13.91
N MET A 291 -13.08 2.33 13.96
CA MET A 291 -13.52 3.56 13.28
C MET A 291 -13.56 3.42 11.76
N SER A 292 -12.62 2.67 11.16
CA SER A 292 -12.65 2.41 9.72
C SER A 292 -13.89 1.61 9.29
N LEU A 293 -14.42 0.76 10.16
CA LEU A 293 -15.62 -0.03 9.91
C LEU A 293 -16.93 0.79 9.93
N GLU A 294 -16.91 2.03 10.38
CA GLU A 294 -18.05 2.95 10.25
C GLU A 294 -18.27 3.41 8.79
N SER A 295 -17.23 3.35 7.95
CA SER A 295 -17.33 3.63 6.53
C SER A 295 -17.79 2.39 5.74
N SER A 296 -18.87 2.53 4.97
CA SER A 296 -19.33 1.47 4.06
C SER A 296 -18.27 1.11 3.01
N SER A 297 -17.57 2.10 2.46
CA SER A 297 -16.49 1.86 1.49
C SER A 297 -15.34 1.06 2.10
N SER A 298 -14.87 1.44 3.30
CA SER A 298 -13.79 0.70 3.99
C SER A 298 -14.22 -0.73 4.35
N ARG A 299 -15.50 -0.93 4.74
CA ARG A 299 -16.05 -2.28 5.00
C ARG A 299 -16.07 -3.13 3.75
N ALA A 300 -16.53 -2.59 2.62
CA ALA A 300 -16.57 -3.31 1.35
C ALA A 300 -15.16 -3.70 0.90
N GLU A 301 -14.21 -2.76 0.95
CA GLU A 301 -12.80 -3.01 0.62
C GLU A 301 -12.17 -4.07 1.53
N GLN A 302 -12.37 -3.97 2.84
CA GLN A 302 -11.83 -4.94 3.79
C GLN A 302 -12.37 -6.36 3.54
N MET A 303 -13.68 -6.50 3.30
CA MET A 303 -14.28 -7.80 2.98
C MET A 303 -13.73 -8.38 1.68
N ALA A 304 -13.60 -7.56 0.62
CA ALA A 304 -13.02 -7.99 -0.65
C ALA A 304 -11.58 -8.46 -0.47
N ARG A 305 -10.76 -7.68 0.26
CA ARG A 305 -9.37 -8.02 0.57
C ARG A 305 -9.26 -9.32 1.37
N GLN A 306 -10.10 -9.50 2.37
CA GLN A 306 -10.12 -10.73 3.19
C GLN A 306 -10.44 -11.97 2.35
N LEU A 307 -11.43 -11.88 1.44
CA LEU A 307 -11.76 -12.98 0.54
C LEU A 307 -10.61 -13.28 -0.44
N LEU A 308 -9.96 -12.26 -1.01
CA LEU A 308 -8.84 -12.43 -1.94
C LEU A 308 -7.62 -13.07 -1.27
N PHE A 309 -7.31 -12.71 -0.03
CA PHE A 309 -6.09 -13.19 0.64
C PHE A 309 -6.30 -14.40 1.52
N PHE A 310 -7.49 -14.57 2.12
CA PHE A 310 -7.74 -15.59 3.14
C PHE A 310 -8.87 -16.56 2.77
N ASP A 311 -9.56 -16.32 1.66
CA ASP A 311 -10.75 -17.06 1.22
C ASP A 311 -11.86 -17.16 2.30
N ARG A 312 -11.88 -16.20 3.20
CA ARG A 312 -12.90 -16.07 4.25
C ARG A 312 -13.02 -14.63 4.76
N LEU A 313 -14.17 -14.32 5.33
CA LEU A 313 -14.36 -13.10 6.12
C LEU A 313 -13.83 -13.33 7.53
N ILE A 314 -13.11 -12.34 8.06
CA ILE A 314 -12.58 -12.33 9.42
C ILE A 314 -13.43 -11.38 10.25
N PRO A 315 -14.18 -11.88 11.27
CA PRO A 315 -14.98 -11.03 12.12
C PRO A 315 -14.13 -10.00 12.87
N ALA A 316 -14.68 -8.80 13.12
CA ALA A 316 -13.97 -7.76 13.87
C ALA A 316 -13.52 -8.24 15.27
N ALA A 317 -14.31 -9.09 15.93
CA ALA A 317 -13.94 -9.67 17.21
C ALA A 317 -12.68 -10.55 17.13
N GLU A 318 -12.51 -11.31 16.03
CA GLU A 318 -11.30 -12.11 15.79
C GLU A 318 -10.07 -11.21 15.55
N LEU A 319 -10.23 -10.14 14.77
CA LEU A 319 -9.16 -9.16 14.55
C LEU A 319 -8.74 -8.48 15.86
N ILE A 320 -9.71 -8.09 16.69
CA ILE A 320 -9.44 -7.52 18.03
C ILE A 320 -8.68 -8.50 18.90
N GLN A 321 -9.08 -9.78 18.91
CA GLN A 321 -8.39 -10.82 19.67
C GLN A 321 -6.94 -11.01 19.21
N LEU A 322 -6.69 -11.04 17.89
CA LEU A 322 -5.33 -11.13 17.34
C LEU A 322 -4.43 -9.96 17.78
N ILE A 323 -5.00 -8.76 17.91
CA ILE A 323 -4.28 -7.59 18.44
C ILE A 323 -4.08 -7.73 19.95
N ASP A 324 -5.10 -8.20 20.69
CA ASP A 324 -5.01 -8.36 22.15
C ASP A 324 -4.03 -9.45 22.58
N ASP A 325 -3.80 -10.46 21.75
CA ASP A 325 -2.83 -11.53 21.99
C ASP A 325 -1.35 -11.11 21.76
N VAL A 326 -1.10 -9.89 21.27
CA VAL A 326 0.28 -9.40 21.10
C VAL A 326 0.89 -9.09 22.47
N THR A 327 2.06 -9.67 22.75
CA THR A 327 2.82 -9.44 24.00
C THR A 327 4.09 -8.63 23.75
N PRO A 328 4.69 -8.03 24.79
CA PRO A 328 5.99 -7.36 24.67
C PRO A 328 7.08 -8.24 24.04
N GLU A 329 7.10 -9.54 24.36
CA GLU A 329 8.07 -10.51 23.83
C GLU A 329 7.86 -10.76 22.35
N ARG A 330 6.59 -10.84 21.88
CA ARG A 330 6.29 -10.96 20.45
C ARG A 330 6.75 -9.73 19.69
N ILE A 331 6.54 -8.52 20.25
CA ILE A 331 7.03 -7.27 19.63
C ILE A 331 8.56 -7.28 19.56
N ARG A 332 9.26 -7.67 20.64
CA ARG A 332 10.72 -7.80 20.62
C ARG A 332 11.18 -8.78 19.54
N SER A 333 10.53 -9.95 19.45
CA SER A 333 10.85 -10.96 18.44
C SER A 333 10.66 -10.44 17.01
N VAL A 334 9.58 -9.70 16.74
CA VAL A 334 9.35 -9.06 15.45
C VAL A 334 10.40 -7.98 15.19
N ALA A 335 10.71 -7.14 16.16
CA ALA A 335 11.76 -6.12 16.05
C ALA A 335 13.14 -6.73 15.78
N GLU A 336 13.46 -7.86 16.41
CA GLU A 336 14.69 -8.62 16.16
C GLU A 336 14.71 -9.20 14.74
N ARG A 337 13.60 -9.78 14.27
CA ARG A 337 13.45 -10.24 12.88
C ARG A 337 13.65 -9.09 11.91
N VAL A 338 12.96 -7.95 12.10
CA VAL A 338 13.09 -6.75 11.27
C VAL A 338 14.54 -6.24 11.23
N ALA A 339 15.22 -6.23 12.36
CA ALA A 339 16.58 -5.71 12.44
C ALA A 339 17.65 -6.65 11.86
N ARG A 340 17.39 -7.97 11.75
CA ARG A 340 18.46 -8.99 11.53
C ARG A 340 18.17 -10.04 10.45
N SER A 341 16.93 -10.14 9.92
CA SER A 341 16.59 -11.23 8.99
C SER A 341 17.23 -11.05 7.60
N ALA A 342 17.33 -9.81 7.15
CA ALA A 342 17.85 -9.46 5.83
C ALA A 342 18.55 -8.09 5.85
N PRO A 343 19.39 -7.77 4.85
CA PRO A 343 19.95 -6.43 4.71
C PRO A 343 18.85 -5.38 4.59
N PRO A 344 19.00 -4.19 5.20
CA PRO A 344 18.03 -3.12 5.06
C PRO A 344 17.93 -2.61 3.61
N SER A 345 16.74 -2.16 3.23
CA SER A 345 16.54 -1.34 2.04
C SER A 345 16.64 0.12 2.43
N VAL A 346 17.45 0.89 1.71
CA VAL A 346 17.70 2.29 2.05
C VAL A 346 17.45 3.17 0.83
N ALA A 347 16.63 4.20 0.99
CA ALA A 347 16.49 5.27 0.01
C ALA A 347 16.79 6.63 0.65
N VAL A 348 17.59 7.46 -0.02
CA VAL A 348 17.87 8.85 0.38
C VAL A 348 17.64 9.77 -0.80
N VAL A 349 16.82 10.80 -0.58
CA VAL A 349 16.40 11.79 -1.58
C VAL A 349 16.55 13.18 -0.98
N GLY A 350 16.91 14.18 -1.79
CA GLY A 350 16.89 15.58 -1.40
C GLY A 350 18.24 16.17 -1.01
N ALA A 351 19.22 15.34 -0.60
CA ALA A 351 20.55 15.83 -0.18
C ALA A 351 21.56 16.00 -1.35
N GLY A 352 21.09 15.94 -2.59
CA GLY A 352 21.96 16.06 -3.74
C GLY A 352 23.02 14.96 -3.82
N ARG A 353 24.29 15.31 -4.01
CA ARG A 353 25.39 14.34 -4.08
C ARG A 353 25.63 13.61 -2.76
N ARG A 354 25.29 14.20 -1.62
CA ARG A 354 25.42 13.57 -0.29
C ARG A 354 24.44 12.42 -0.08
N SER A 355 23.36 12.34 -0.86
CA SER A 355 22.38 11.25 -0.73
C SER A 355 22.98 9.87 -0.80
N ALA A 356 23.97 9.65 -1.67
CA ALA A 356 24.65 8.36 -1.82
C ALA A 356 25.49 8.00 -0.58
N ASP A 357 26.17 8.98 0.01
CA ASP A 357 26.98 8.77 1.22
C ASP A 357 26.10 8.48 2.43
N PHE A 358 24.97 9.18 2.57
CA PHE A 358 23.99 8.92 3.61
C PHE A 358 23.34 7.54 3.46
N ALA A 359 23.00 7.12 2.24
CA ALA A 359 22.46 5.79 1.99
C ALA A 359 23.46 4.70 2.37
N MET A 360 24.74 4.86 2.01
CA MET A 360 25.82 3.94 2.39
C MET A 360 26.04 3.90 3.92
N ARG A 361 25.99 5.05 4.59
CA ARG A 361 26.09 5.12 6.06
C ARG A 361 24.93 4.39 6.73
N ALA A 362 23.69 4.63 6.28
CA ALA A 362 22.51 3.99 6.84
C ALA A 362 22.55 2.47 6.66
N GLU A 363 22.89 1.99 5.46
CA GLU A 363 23.05 0.57 5.19
C GLU A 363 24.07 -0.08 6.14
N ARG A 364 25.25 0.50 6.28
CA ARG A 364 26.30 -0.01 7.19
C ARG A 364 25.88 0.01 8.65
N ARG A 365 25.21 1.07 9.08
CA ARG A 365 24.78 1.25 10.47
C ARG A 365 23.69 0.27 10.88
N LEU A 366 22.84 -0.13 9.95
CA LEU A 366 21.69 -1.01 10.18
C LEU A 366 21.99 -2.48 9.87
N ALA A 367 23.07 -2.79 9.15
CA ALA A 367 23.53 -4.14 8.88
C ALA A 367 24.46 -4.72 10.00
N SER A 368 24.83 -3.90 10.98
CA SER A 368 25.70 -4.28 12.11
C SER A 368 24.92 -4.66 13.36
#